data_a4cd65d942785d5fa69bff6beb24657a
#
_entry.id   a4cd65d942785d5fa69bff6beb24657a
#
_cell.length_a   1.000
_cell.length_b   1.000
_cell.length_c   1.000
_cell.angle_alpha   90.00
_cell.angle_beta   90.00
_cell.angle_gamma   90.00
#
_symmetry.space_group_name_H-M   'P 1'
#
loop_
_entity.id
_entity.type
_entity.pdbx_description
1 polymer ?
#
loop_
_entity_poly.entity_id
_entity_poly.type
_entity_poly.pdbx_seq_one_letter_code
_entity_poly.pdbx_strand_id
1 'polypeptide(L)'
;MKKRYDFILEQKNDLVTARESLMQTIQEVEATANQQFLDTFNQVRENFQKVFKALFTEDDTADMIMVDPENLADTAIDIVAKPKGKRPSSIGQLSGGEKTLTATALLFAIYLIKPAPFCILDEVDAPLDDANVGKFTQMIKKFSENSQFIIVTHNKMTMSAVDVIYGV
;
A
#
# COMPACT_ATOMS: atom_id res chain seq x y z
N MET A 1 -15.98 49.08 -36.91
CA MET A 1 -14.73 48.34 -36.66
C MET A 1 -14.32 48.40 -35.17
N LYS A 2 -14.31 49.55 -34.52
CA LYS A 2 -13.89 49.73 -33.10
C LYS A 2 -14.66 48.82 -32.12
N LYS A 3 -15.99 48.78 -32.15
CA LYS A 3 -16.83 47.96 -31.28
C LYS A 3 -16.51 46.44 -31.35
N ARG A 4 -16.17 45.92 -32.54
CA ARG A 4 -15.82 44.52 -32.74
C ARG A 4 -14.43 44.22 -32.17
N TYR A 5 -13.50 45.15 -32.27
CA TYR A 5 -12.17 45.01 -31.68
C TYR A 5 -12.24 45.02 -30.17
N ASP A 6 -12.99 45.97 -29.60
CA ASP A 6 -13.16 46.07 -28.13
C ASP A 6 -13.79 44.79 -27.55
N PHE A 7 -14.80 44.23 -28.22
CA PHE A 7 -15.43 42.97 -27.86
C PHE A 7 -14.43 41.78 -27.90
N ILE A 8 -13.62 41.68 -28.96
CA ILE A 8 -12.62 40.61 -29.06
C ILE A 8 -11.56 40.77 -28.00
N LEU A 9 -11.17 41.99 -27.65
CA LEU A 9 -10.19 42.23 -26.58
C LEU A 9 -10.72 41.82 -25.20
N GLU A 10 -12.00 42.16 -24.93
CA GLU A 10 -12.68 41.74 -23.70
C GLU A 10 -12.73 40.21 -23.58
N GLN A 11 -13.21 39.51 -24.63
CA GLN A 11 -13.25 38.05 -24.66
C GLN A 11 -11.87 37.40 -24.50
N LYS A 12 -10.83 37.99 -25.11
CA LYS A 12 -9.45 37.54 -24.93
C LYS A 12 -9.01 37.66 -23.45
N ASN A 13 -9.30 38.80 -22.83
CA ASN A 13 -8.92 39.05 -21.44
C ASN A 13 -9.65 38.08 -20.49
N ASP A 14 -10.95 37.84 -20.73
CA ASP A 14 -11.73 36.86 -19.94
C ASP A 14 -11.15 35.46 -20.05
N LEU A 15 -10.75 35.02 -21.25
CA LEU A 15 -10.11 33.72 -21.49
C LEU A 15 -8.74 33.62 -20.81
N VAL A 16 -7.95 34.70 -20.82
CA VAL A 16 -6.64 34.71 -20.12
C VAL A 16 -6.86 34.59 -18.61
N THR A 17 -7.79 35.38 -18.06
CA THR A 17 -8.12 35.31 -16.61
C THR A 17 -8.65 33.92 -16.21
N ALA A 18 -9.55 33.34 -17.02
CA ALA A 18 -10.07 32.02 -16.80
C ALA A 18 -8.95 30.94 -16.82
N ARG A 19 -8.02 31.06 -17.80
CA ARG A 19 -6.85 30.16 -17.88
C ARG A 19 -5.96 30.28 -16.62
N GLU A 20 -5.67 31.51 -16.20
CA GLU A 20 -4.84 31.74 -15.00
C GLU A 20 -5.49 31.15 -13.74
N SER A 21 -6.80 31.37 -13.58
CA SER A 21 -7.57 30.78 -12.46
C SER A 21 -7.55 29.23 -12.48
N LEU A 22 -7.70 28.63 -13.66
CA LEU A 22 -7.61 27.17 -13.80
C LEU A 22 -6.21 26.65 -13.47
N MET A 23 -5.16 27.33 -13.93
CA MET A 23 -3.77 26.95 -13.62
C MET A 23 -3.48 27.02 -12.12
N GLN A 24 -3.97 28.06 -11.45
CA GLN A 24 -3.85 28.17 -10.01
C GLN A 24 -4.58 27.03 -9.29
N THR A 25 -5.82 26.72 -9.69
CA THR A 25 -6.59 25.61 -9.12
C THR A 25 -5.86 24.26 -9.30
N ILE A 26 -5.28 24.03 -10.49
CA ILE A 26 -4.48 22.81 -10.74
C ILE A 26 -3.31 22.73 -9.76
N GLN A 27 -2.55 23.81 -9.60
CA GLN A 27 -1.41 23.85 -8.68
C GLN A 27 -1.82 23.58 -7.23
N GLU A 28 -2.93 24.14 -6.77
CA GLU A 28 -3.46 23.91 -5.42
C GLU A 28 -3.88 22.45 -5.21
N VAL A 29 -4.54 21.86 -6.22
CA VAL A 29 -4.94 20.44 -6.17
C VAL A 29 -3.73 19.52 -6.19
N GLU A 30 -2.75 19.77 -7.05
CA GLU A 30 -1.50 19.00 -7.14
C GLU A 30 -0.72 19.08 -5.82
N ALA A 31 -0.57 20.27 -5.23
CA ALA A 31 0.12 20.44 -3.96
C ALA A 31 -0.58 19.64 -2.83
N THR A 32 -1.92 19.69 -2.78
CA THR A 32 -2.72 18.96 -1.79
C THR A 32 -2.60 17.45 -1.99
N ALA A 33 -2.69 16.98 -3.24
CA ALA A 33 -2.56 15.57 -3.58
C ALA A 33 -1.15 15.04 -3.23
N ASN A 34 -0.11 15.78 -3.55
CA ASN A 34 1.27 15.43 -3.24
C ASN A 34 1.50 15.33 -1.71
N GLN A 35 0.97 16.26 -0.94
CA GLN A 35 1.08 16.22 0.52
C GLN A 35 0.37 14.99 1.08
N GLN A 36 -0.87 14.71 0.65
CA GLN A 36 -1.62 13.54 1.09
C GLN A 36 -0.94 12.23 0.69
N PHE A 37 -0.34 12.18 -0.49
CA PHE A 37 0.43 11.02 -0.93
C PHE A 37 1.63 10.77 -0.03
N LEU A 38 2.44 11.80 0.27
CA LEU A 38 3.62 11.70 1.13
C LEU A 38 3.25 11.26 2.55
N ASP A 39 2.21 11.85 3.12
CA ASP A 39 1.73 11.50 4.46
C ASP A 39 1.26 10.03 4.51
N THR A 40 0.50 9.61 3.51
CA THR A 40 0.03 8.23 3.40
C THR A 40 1.20 7.25 3.16
N PHE A 41 2.11 7.58 2.26
CA PHE A 41 3.29 6.78 1.99
C PHE A 41 4.13 6.55 3.24
N ASN A 42 4.38 7.60 4.01
CA ASN A 42 5.15 7.49 5.25
C ASN A 42 4.43 6.62 6.29
N GLN A 43 3.10 6.73 6.42
CA GLN A 43 2.31 5.87 7.30
C GLN A 43 2.35 4.39 6.86
N VAL A 44 2.18 4.12 5.55
CA VAL A 44 2.30 2.75 5.02
C VAL A 44 3.70 2.19 5.30
N ARG A 45 4.74 2.98 5.03
CA ARG A 45 6.14 2.60 5.22
C ARG A 45 6.43 2.21 6.67
N GLU A 46 6.01 3.02 7.63
CA GLU A 46 6.16 2.71 9.06
C GLU A 46 5.40 1.45 9.47
N ASN A 47 4.15 1.32 9.04
CA ASN A 47 3.35 0.13 9.31
C ASN A 47 3.97 -1.11 8.67
N PHE A 48 4.47 -0.99 7.43
CA PHE A 48 5.13 -2.08 6.72
C PHE A 48 6.36 -2.60 7.49
N GLN A 49 7.21 -1.71 7.99
CA GLN A 49 8.36 -2.08 8.81
C GLN A 49 7.96 -2.80 10.09
N LYS A 50 6.88 -2.34 10.75
CA LYS A 50 6.36 -2.97 11.99
C LYS A 50 5.77 -4.36 11.72
N VAL A 51 4.92 -4.48 10.69
CA VAL A 51 4.28 -5.75 10.31
C VAL A 51 5.32 -6.74 9.78
N PHE A 52 6.28 -6.27 9.00
CA PHE A 52 7.36 -7.11 8.48
C PHE A 52 8.17 -7.75 9.62
N LYS A 53 8.57 -6.99 10.63
CA LYS A 53 9.26 -7.53 11.81
C LYS A 53 8.43 -8.56 12.58
N ALA A 54 7.12 -8.37 12.64
CA ALA A 54 6.23 -9.32 13.31
C ALA A 54 6.10 -10.66 12.54
N LEU A 55 6.18 -10.62 11.21
CA LEU A 55 6.11 -11.81 10.35
C LEU A 55 7.46 -12.50 10.16
N PHE A 56 8.55 -11.77 10.21
CA PHE A 56 9.89 -12.31 10.04
C PHE A 56 10.59 -12.46 11.41
N THR A 57 11.58 -11.64 11.68
CA THR A 57 12.25 -11.56 13.00
C THR A 57 12.64 -10.09 13.25
N GLU A 58 12.98 -9.76 14.50
CA GLU A 58 13.39 -8.40 14.86
C GLU A 58 14.66 -7.92 14.13
N ASP A 59 15.53 -8.85 13.74
CA ASP A 59 16.76 -8.56 12.98
C ASP A 59 16.51 -8.32 11.49
N ASP A 60 15.32 -8.71 11.00
CA ASP A 60 14.93 -8.56 9.62
C ASP A 60 14.44 -7.14 9.35
N THR A 61 14.80 -6.59 8.21
CA THR A 61 14.39 -5.24 7.83
C THR A 61 13.74 -5.23 6.47
N ALA A 62 12.76 -4.37 6.32
CA ALA A 62 12.18 -4.06 5.02
C ALA A 62 11.91 -2.56 4.92
N ASP A 63 11.91 -2.05 3.71
CA ASP A 63 11.64 -0.66 3.44
C ASP A 63 10.92 -0.46 2.11
N MET A 64 10.27 0.68 1.98
CA MET A 64 9.64 1.16 0.76
C MET A 64 10.39 2.42 0.31
N ILE A 65 10.82 2.45 -0.93
CA ILE A 65 11.64 3.53 -1.48
C ILE A 65 10.95 4.10 -2.72
N MET A 66 10.77 5.41 -2.75
CA MET A 66 10.36 6.12 -3.97
C MET A 66 11.55 6.22 -4.92
N VAL A 67 11.37 5.82 -6.17
CA VAL A 67 12.43 5.83 -7.19
C VAL A 67 12.73 7.25 -7.65
N ASP A 68 11.68 8.05 -7.81
CA ASP A 68 11.77 9.47 -8.21
C ASP A 68 10.96 10.35 -7.24
N PRO A 69 11.60 10.82 -6.15
CA PRO A 69 10.91 11.66 -5.16
C PRO A 69 10.53 13.05 -5.68
N GLU A 70 11.10 13.49 -6.80
CA GLU A 70 10.79 14.81 -7.39
C GLU A 70 9.53 14.76 -8.27
N ASN A 71 9.18 13.59 -8.79
CA ASN A 71 7.99 13.39 -9.62
C ASN A 71 7.00 12.43 -8.94
N LEU A 72 6.32 12.91 -7.90
CA LEU A 72 5.43 12.08 -7.07
C LEU A 72 4.25 11.46 -7.85
N ALA A 73 3.81 12.10 -8.93
CA ALA A 73 2.67 11.62 -9.71
C ALA A 73 2.97 10.32 -10.48
N ASP A 74 4.23 10.15 -10.92
CA ASP A 74 4.65 9.02 -11.76
C ASP A 74 5.73 8.16 -11.10
N THR A 75 6.08 8.44 -9.82
CA THR A 75 7.13 7.70 -9.13
C THR A 75 6.77 6.24 -8.92
N ALA A 76 7.70 5.34 -9.26
CA ALA A 76 7.60 3.95 -8.85
C ALA A 76 8.00 3.79 -7.36
N ILE A 77 7.40 2.79 -6.70
CA ILE A 77 7.74 2.43 -5.32
C ILE A 77 8.43 1.07 -5.34
N ASP A 78 9.71 1.05 -4.94
CA ASP A 78 10.46 -0.17 -4.77
C ASP A 78 10.32 -0.71 -3.35
N ILE A 79 10.10 -2.02 -3.24
CA ILE A 79 10.08 -2.74 -1.98
C ILE A 79 11.40 -3.49 -1.84
N VAL A 80 12.13 -3.16 -0.78
CA VAL A 80 13.40 -3.78 -0.43
C VAL A 80 13.23 -4.53 0.88
N ALA A 81 13.60 -5.81 0.91
CA ALA A 81 13.59 -6.62 2.11
C ALA A 81 14.96 -7.25 2.35
N LYS A 82 15.34 -7.36 3.63
CA LYS A 82 16.58 -7.98 4.08
C LYS A 82 16.25 -9.03 5.14
N PRO A 83 15.89 -10.25 4.73
CA PRO A 83 15.79 -11.39 5.64
C PRO A 83 17.15 -11.72 6.26
N LYS A 84 17.15 -12.32 7.44
CA LYS A 84 18.34 -12.66 8.23
C LYS A 84 19.42 -13.36 7.42
N GLY A 85 20.65 -12.84 7.48
CA GLY A 85 21.80 -13.41 6.79
C GLY A 85 21.89 -13.12 5.29
N LYS A 86 20.93 -12.37 4.72
CA LYS A 86 20.93 -11.97 3.29
C LYS A 86 21.28 -10.49 3.12
N ARG A 87 21.70 -10.12 1.92
CA ARG A 87 21.81 -8.71 1.52
C ARG A 87 20.43 -8.15 1.22
N PRO A 88 20.21 -6.83 1.37
CA PRO A 88 18.96 -6.22 0.92
C PRO A 88 18.70 -6.56 -0.53
N SER A 89 17.50 -7.03 -0.82
CA SER A 89 17.11 -7.51 -2.14
C SER A 89 15.73 -6.96 -2.50
N SER A 90 15.51 -6.70 -3.77
CA SER A 90 14.15 -6.38 -4.23
C SER A 90 13.24 -7.61 -4.05
N ILE A 91 11.93 -7.37 -3.94
CA ILE A 91 10.94 -8.44 -3.74
C ILE A 91 11.05 -9.56 -4.80
N GLY A 92 11.51 -9.21 -6.00
CA GLY A 92 11.74 -10.18 -7.08
C GLY A 92 12.79 -11.25 -6.80
N GLN A 93 13.75 -10.97 -5.93
CA GLN A 93 14.90 -11.82 -5.60
C GLN A 93 14.69 -12.69 -4.34
N LEU A 94 13.55 -12.52 -3.64
CA LEU A 94 13.19 -13.30 -2.48
C LEU A 94 12.70 -14.70 -2.87
N SER A 95 12.79 -15.67 -1.95
CA SER A 95 12.15 -16.97 -2.12
C SER A 95 10.63 -16.86 -2.20
N GLY A 96 9.93 -17.90 -2.69
CA GLY A 96 8.47 -17.87 -2.80
C GLY A 96 7.76 -17.51 -1.51
N GLY A 97 8.09 -18.18 -0.41
CA GLY A 97 7.52 -17.90 0.91
C GLY A 97 7.88 -16.51 1.45
N GLU A 98 9.13 -16.06 1.26
CA GLU A 98 9.55 -14.71 1.64
C GLU A 98 8.81 -13.62 0.84
N LYS A 99 8.58 -13.85 -0.46
CA LYS A 99 7.77 -12.94 -1.30
C LYS A 99 6.35 -12.81 -0.77
N THR A 100 5.73 -13.95 -0.50
CA THR A 100 4.35 -13.99 0.00
C THR A 100 4.23 -13.30 1.35
N LEU A 101 5.13 -13.58 2.30
CA LEU A 101 5.14 -12.90 3.59
C LEU A 101 5.39 -11.39 3.46
N THR A 102 6.29 -10.99 2.56
CA THR A 102 6.55 -9.57 2.30
C THR A 102 5.33 -8.87 1.69
N ALA A 103 4.67 -9.52 0.71
CA ALA A 103 3.44 -9.00 0.12
C ALA A 103 2.31 -8.92 1.15
N THR A 104 2.20 -9.93 2.02
CA THR A 104 1.26 -9.95 3.14
C THR A 104 1.54 -8.81 4.13
N ALA A 105 2.81 -8.57 4.46
CA ALA A 105 3.19 -7.46 5.33
C ALA A 105 2.76 -6.10 4.73
N LEU A 106 2.94 -5.91 3.43
CA LEU A 106 2.51 -4.70 2.76
C LEU A 106 0.98 -4.54 2.74
N LEU A 107 0.25 -5.61 2.44
CA LEU A 107 -1.21 -5.62 2.47
C LEU A 107 -1.73 -5.17 3.85
N PHE A 108 -1.19 -5.75 4.93
CA PHE A 108 -1.60 -5.36 6.28
C PHE A 108 -1.11 -3.97 6.69
N ALA A 109 0.02 -3.50 6.16
CA ALA A 109 0.48 -2.12 6.38
C ALA A 109 -0.50 -1.09 5.80
N ILE A 110 -1.03 -1.35 4.61
CA ILE A 110 -2.05 -0.53 3.97
C ILE A 110 -3.38 -0.65 4.73
N TYR A 111 -3.77 -1.87 5.10
CA TYR A 111 -4.97 -2.14 5.88
C TYR A 111 -5.01 -1.35 7.20
N LEU A 112 -3.87 -1.20 7.90
CA LEU A 112 -3.78 -0.48 9.17
C LEU A 112 -4.09 1.02 9.05
N ILE A 113 -3.99 1.62 7.87
CA ILE A 113 -4.33 3.04 7.68
C ILE A 113 -5.84 3.23 7.72
N LYS A 114 -6.57 2.34 7.04
CA LYS A 114 -8.03 2.37 6.97
C LYS A 114 -8.57 0.95 7.06
N PRO A 115 -8.75 0.41 8.28
CA PRO A 115 -9.26 -0.94 8.47
C PRO A 115 -10.62 -1.12 7.80
N ALA A 116 -10.75 -2.16 7.00
CA ALA A 116 -12.01 -2.54 6.40
C ALA A 116 -12.83 -3.39 7.38
N PRO A 117 -14.17 -3.34 7.34
CA PRO A 117 -15.01 -4.15 8.22
C PRO A 117 -14.85 -5.65 7.98
N PHE A 118 -14.47 -6.05 6.78
CA PHE A 118 -14.15 -7.43 6.42
C PHE A 118 -13.02 -7.49 5.39
N CYS A 119 -12.28 -8.62 5.38
CA CYS A 119 -11.21 -8.90 4.43
C CYS A 119 -11.33 -10.36 3.94
N ILE A 120 -11.21 -10.57 2.64
CA ILE A 120 -11.25 -11.90 2.02
C ILE A 120 -9.83 -12.22 1.55
N LEU A 121 -9.29 -13.36 1.99
CA LEU A 121 -7.97 -13.86 1.63
C LEU A 121 -8.15 -15.21 0.92
N ASP A 122 -7.66 -15.30 -0.30
CA ASP A 122 -7.79 -16.49 -1.14
C ASP A 122 -6.42 -17.15 -1.32
N GLU A 123 -6.23 -18.32 -0.72
CA GLU A 123 -5.01 -19.16 -0.80
C GLU A 123 -3.69 -18.42 -0.50
N VAL A 124 -3.71 -17.37 0.31
CA VAL A 124 -2.53 -16.56 0.63
C VAL A 124 -1.46 -17.36 1.39
N ASP A 125 -1.87 -18.42 2.09
CA ASP A 125 -1.01 -19.31 2.86
C ASP A 125 -0.43 -20.48 2.05
N ALA A 126 -0.90 -20.72 0.83
CA ALA A 126 -0.46 -21.85 0.00
C ALA A 126 1.07 -21.93 -0.22
N PRO A 127 1.81 -20.83 -0.47
CA PRO A 127 3.27 -20.88 -0.64
C PRO A 127 4.07 -20.79 0.67
N LEU A 128 3.42 -20.79 1.83
CA LEU A 128 4.06 -20.68 3.13
C LEU A 128 4.40 -22.07 3.70
N ASP A 129 5.55 -22.17 4.34
CA ASP A 129 5.87 -23.32 5.19
C ASP A 129 5.15 -23.24 6.54
N ASP A 130 5.14 -24.33 7.30
CA ASP A 130 4.41 -24.44 8.57
C ASP A 130 4.77 -23.34 9.58
N ALA A 131 6.05 -22.98 9.67
CA ALA A 131 6.52 -21.92 10.57
C ALA A 131 5.95 -20.54 10.18
N ASN A 132 5.90 -20.26 8.88
CA ASN A 132 5.36 -19.01 8.34
C ASN A 132 3.83 -18.97 8.37
N VAL A 133 3.16 -20.11 8.16
CA VAL A 133 1.71 -20.21 8.37
C VAL A 133 1.35 -19.90 9.83
N GLY A 134 2.14 -20.40 10.81
CA GLY A 134 1.92 -20.07 12.21
C GLY A 134 1.99 -18.57 12.51
N LYS A 135 2.96 -17.86 11.94
CA LYS A 135 3.10 -16.39 12.08
C LYS A 135 1.96 -15.64 11.39
N PHE A 136 1.60 -16.08 10.18
CA PHE A 136 0.49 -15.53 9.42
C PHE A 136 -0.83 -15.64 10.20
N THR A 137 -1.15 -16.82 10.74
CA THR A 137 -2.39 -17.05 11.49
C THR A 137 -2.44 -16.26 12.80
N GLN A 138 -1.31 -16.12 13.51
CA GLN A 138 -1.22 -15.28 14.71
C GLN A 138 -1.48 -13.80 14.37
N MET A 139 -0.97 -13.33 13.25
CA MET A 139 -1.21 -11.96 12.80
C MET A 139 -2.68 -11.75 12.42
N ILE A 140 -3.28 -12.65 11.63
CA ILE A 140 -4.71 -12.61 11.31
C ILE A 140 -5.55 -12.55 12.59
N LYS A 141 -5.25 -13.39 13.57
CA LYS A 141 -5.97 -13.42 14.84
C LYS A 141 -5.90 -12.09 15.59
N LYS A 142 -4.77 -11.40 15.54
CA LYS A 142 -4.62 -10.07 16.12
C LYS A 142 -5.48 -9.02 15.40
N PHE A 143 -5.57 -9.08 14.07
CA PHE A 143 -6.38 -8.15 13.29
C PHE A 143 -7.88 -8.48 13.31
N SER A 144 -8.26 -9.73 13.60
CA SER A 144 -9.65 -10.14 13.69
C SER A 144 -10.40 -9.55 14.89
N GLU A 145 -9.71 -8.92 15.83
CA GLU A 145 -10.33 -8.16 16.92
C GLU A 145 -11.15 -6.96 16.41
N ASN A 146 -10.78 -6.39 15.25
CA ASN A 146 -11.40 -5.19 14.69
C ASN A 146 -12.06 -5.42 13.33
N SER A 147 -11.90 -6.61 12.72
CA SER A 147 -12.40 -6.90 11.38
C SER A 147 -12.67 -8.39 11.20
N GLN A 148 -13.62 -8.70 10.34
CA GLN A 148 -13.92 -10.08 9.97
C GLN A 148 -12.99 -10.55 8.85
N PHE A 149 -12.28 -11.67 9.05
CA PHE A 149 -11.48 -12.31 8.01
C PHE A 149 -12.20 -13.55 7.46
N ILE A 150 -12.29 -13.63 6.15
CA ILE A 150 -12.78 -14.81 5.42
C ILE A 150 -11.57 -15.37 4.67
N ILE A 151 -11.17 -16.59 4.99
CA ILE A 151 -9.97 -17.21 4.42
C ILE A 151 -10.38 -18.44 3.64
N VAL A 152 -10.07 -18.46 2.34
CA VAL A 152 -10.17 -19.65 1.52
C VAL A 152 -8.80 -20.34 1.55
N THR A 153 -8.76 -21.60 2.03
CA THR A 153 -7.50 -22.33 2.21
C THR A 153 -7.71 -23.83 2.26
N HIS A 154 -6.71 -24.60 1.90
CA HIS A 154 -6.61 -26.05 2.21
C HIS A 154 -5.54 -26.34 3.26
N ASN A 155 -4.91 -25.35 3.83
CA ASN A 155 -3.89 -25.55 4.83
C ASN A 155 -4.52 -25.91 6.18
N LYS A 156 -4.17 -27.08 6.71
CA LYS A 156 -4.73 -27.59 7.96
C LYS A 156 -4.39 -26.73 9.17
N MET A 157 -3.22 -26.09 9.18
CA MET A 157 -2.82 -25.20 10.27
C MET A 157 -3.66 -23.92 10.27
N THR A 158 -3.92 -23.33 9.10
CA THR A 158 -4.82 -22.18 8.97
C THR A 158 -6.23 -22.56 9.40
N MET A 159 -6.75 -23.72 8.93
CA MET A 159 -8.07 -24.20 9.36
C MET A 159 -8.18 -24.40 10.86
N SER A 160 -7.13 -24.88 11.53
CA SER A 160 -7.14 -25.08 12.99
C SER A 160 -7.09 -23.78 13.80
N ALA A 161 -6.74 -22.66 13.18
CA ALA A 161 -6.58 -21.36 13.84
C ALA A 161 -7.80 -20.45 13.74
N VAL A 162 -8.80 -20.80 12.92
CA VAL A 162 -10.02 -20.00 12.70
C VAL A 162 -11.13 -20.39 13.68
N ASP A 163 -12.06 -19.47 13.91
CA ASP A 163 -13.18 -19.69 14.85
C ASP A 163 -14.30 -20.52 14.23
N VAL A 164 -14.50 -20.41 12.92
CA VAL A 164 -15.58 -21.11 12.18
C VAL A 164 -15.05 -21.65 10.87
N ILE A 165 -15.41 -22.89 10.53
CA ILE A 165 -15.04 -23.55 9.28
C ILE A 165 -16.31 -23.87 8.48
N TYR A 166 -16.29 -23.51 7.20
CA TYR A 166 -17.28 -23.94 6.23
C TYR A 166 -16.62 -24.91 5.26
N GLY A 167 -17.08 -26.15 5.23
CA GLY A 167 -16.65 -27.15 4.27
C GLY A 167 -17.46 -27.04 2.98
N VAL A 168 -16.79 -27.11 1.83
CA VAL A 168 -17.40 -27.17 0.50
C VAL A 168 -17.17 -28.55 -0.07
#